data_ca7bbb7dda0b8fd2ea089336a0c8fdc3
#
_entry.id   ca7bbb7dda0b8fd2ea089336a0c8fdc3
#
_cell.length_a   1.000
_cell.length_b   1.000
_cell.length_c   1.000
_cell.angle_alpha   90.00
_cell.angle_beta   90.00
_cell.angle_gamma   90.00
#
_symmetry.space_group_name_H-M   'P 1'
#
loop_
_entity.id
_entity.type
_entity.pdbx_description
1 polymer ?
#
loop_
_entity_poly.entity_id
_entity_poly.type
_entity_poly.pdbx_seq_one_letter_code
_entity_poly.pdbx_strand_id
1 'polypeptide(L)'
;MKLFLKGVRCDTPKCGVERRESPPGMNTGRRGKLTDYGVHLREKQKVKRYYGVLEKQFRKYFEHAERTKGHTGEPLMSLLERRLDNIVCRLGFSQSRAQSRLMIAHGHITVNGRLVNIPSYLVRAGDVIRVKNRAKSAAFIEGVRAENRHDVPDFLSLSEGPPMEGHVLRCPDAGDVSIPVQTQLIVELCSK
;
A
#
# COMPACT_ATOMS: atom_id res chain seq x y z
N MET A 1 15.55 -3.76 6.13
CA MET A 1 14.72 -4.29 5.03
C MET A 1 14.27 -3.14 4.15
N LYS A 2 14.36 -3.28 2.82
CA LYS A 2 13.90 -2.32 1.81
C LYS A 2 12.40 -2.50 1.60
N LEU A 3 11.64 -1.40 1.62
CA LEU A 3 10.16 -1.41 1.52
C LEU A 3 9.62 -0.89 0.17
N PHE A 4 10.49 -0.55 -0.77
CA PHE A 4 10.12 -0.07 -2.11
C PHE A 4 9.06 1.06 -2.13
N LEU A 5 9.21 2.05 -1.24
CA LEU A 5 8.21 3.11 -1.05
C LEU A 5 8.20 4.22 -2.10
N LYS A 6 9.26 4.32 -2.91
CA LYS A 6 9.49 5.41 -3.86
C LYS A 6 9.43 4.96 -5.33
N GLY A 7 8.76 3.84 -5.61
CA GLY A 7 8.60 3.30 -6.96
C GLY A 7 9.95 3.07 -7.65
N VAL A 8 10.05 3.38 -8.93
CA VAL A 8 11.23 3.17 -9.79
C VAL A 8 12.54 3.66 -9.16
N ARG A 9 12.51 4.73 -8.36
CA ARG A 9 13.72 5.19 -7.67
C ARG A 9 14.32 4.14 -6.72
N CYS A 10 13.49 3.24 -6.20
CA CYS A 10 13.97 2.16 -5.33
C CYS A 10 14.74 1.08 -6.09
N ASP A 11 14.55 0.99 -7.40
CA ASP A 11 15.18 0.02 -8.28
C ASP A 11 16.45 0.56 -8.95
N THR A 12 16.78 1.83 -8.70
CA THR A 12 17.96 2.48 -9.24
C THR A 12 19.07 2.63 -8.20
N PRO A 13 20.35 2.77 -8.62
CA PRO A 13 21.47 3.06 -7.72
C PRO A 13 21.31 4.36 -6.88
N LYS A 14 20.32 5.20 -7.23
CA LYS A 14 19.95 6.39 -6.46
C LYS A 14 19.15 6.08 -5.19
N CYS A 15 18.85 4.78 -4.93
CA CYS A 15 18.16 4.36 -3.73
C CYS A 15 18.99 4.65 -2.48
N GLY A 16 18.41 5.38 -1.52
CA GLY A 16 19.13 5.75 -0.29
C GLY A 16 19.49 4.56 0.61
N VAL A 17 18.75 3.46 0.51
CA VAL A 17 19.03 2.22 1.27
C VAL A 17 20.19 1.44 0.66
N GLU A 18 20.34 1.45 -0.67
CA GLU A 18 21.47 0.81 -1.36
C GLU A 18 22.77 1.61 -1.23
N ARG A 19 22.65 2.95 -1.33
CA ARG A 19 23.81 3.84 -1.19
C ARG A 19 24.39 3.84 0.23
N ARG A 20 23.56 3.56 1.25
CA ARG A 20 23.98 3.61 2.65
C ARG A 20 23.20 2.56 3.45
N GLU A 21 23.89 1.54 3.92
CA GLU A 21 23.29 0.46 4.73
C GLU A 21 22.99 0.88 6.17
N SER A 22 23.67 1.92 6.66
CA SER A 22 23.49 2.44 8.01
C SER A 22 22.47 3.59 8.04
N PRO A 23 21.68 3.73 9.13
CA PRO A 23 20.82 4.88 9.33
C PRO A 23 21.64 6.20 9.38
N PRO A 24 21.05 7.35 9.04
CA PRO A 24 21.73 8.65 9.09
C PRO A 24 22.11 8.99 10.55
N GLY A 25 23.27 9.64 10.72
CA GLY A 25 23.81 10.07 12.00
C GLY A 25 25.22 9.55 12.27
N MET A 26 25.78 9.92 13.42
CA MET A 26 27.16 9.58 13.80
C MET A 26 27.32 8.14 14.34
N ASN A 27 26.28 7.54 14.89
CA ASN A 27 26.34 6.20 15.52
C ASN A 27 26.14 5.10 14.49
N THR A 28 27.20 4.73 13.80
CA THR A 28 27.18 3.67 12.77
C THR A 28 27.65 2.30 13.29
N GLY A 29 28.25 2.20 14.48
CA GLY A 29 29.04 1.05 14.87
C GLY A 29 28.33 -0.04 15.69
N ARG A 30 27.43 0.28 16.59
CA ARG A 30 26.81 -0.71 17.49
C ARG A 30 25.30 -0.71 17.37
N ARG A 31 24.75 -1.77 16.76
CA ARG A 31 23.32 -2.08 16.89
C ARG A 31 23.15 -2.92 18.17
N GLY A 32 22.49 -2.35 19.18
CA GLY A 32 22.10 -3.12 20.36
C GLY A 32 21.17 -4.28 19.98
N LYS A 33 21.18 -5.35 20.79
CA LYS A 33 20.22 -6.46 20.64
C LYS A 33 18.81 -5.91 20.78
N LEU A 34 17.94 -6.24 19.83
CA LEU A 34 16.53 -5.86 19.91
C LEU A 34 15.86 -6.65 21.04
N THR A 35 15.11 -5.95 21.87
CA THR A 35 14.20 -6.59 22.83
C THR A 35 12.98 -7.15 22.10
N ASP A 36 12.24 -8.08 22.69
CA ASP A 36 11.03 -8.67 22.10
C ASP A 36 10.01 -7.58 21.77
N TYR A 37 9.81 -6.63 22.68
CA TYR A 37 8.99 -5.45 22.41
C TYR A 37 9.48 -4.67 21.17
N GLY A 38 10.79 -4.51 21.04
CA GLY A 38 11.39 -3.83 19.89
C GLY A 38 11.13 -4.56 18.56
N VAL A 39 11.12 -5.90 18.58
CA VAL A 39 10.79 -6.72 17.40
C VAL A 39 9.34 -6.51 16.99
N HIS A 40 8.40 -6.64 17.92
CA HIS A 40 6.97 -6.44 17.70
C HIS A 40 6.67 -5.01 17.19
N LEU A 41 7.28 -4.00 17.83
CA LEU A 41 7.13 -2.60 17.42
C LEU A 41 7.64 -2.36 16.00
N ARG A 42 8.79 -2.96 15.64
CA ARG A 42 9.35 -2.83 14.29
C ARG A 42 8.47 -3.47 13.24
N GLU A 43 7.86 -4.60 13.54
CA GLU A 43 6.94 -5.27 12.63
C GLU A 43 5.70 -4.40 12.37
N LYS A 44 5.08 -3.86 13.43
CA LYS A 44 3.99 -2.89 13.29
C LYS A 44 4.39 -1.65 12.48
N GLN A 45 5.56 -1.07 12.75
CA GLN A 45 6.05 0.10 12.03
C GLN A 45 6.35 -0.21 10.56
N LYS A 46 6.80 -1.42 10.24
CA LYS A 46 6.99 -1.88 8.85
C LYS A 46 5.69 -1.78 8.07
N VAL A 47 4.62 -2.38 8.58
CA VAL A 47 3.29 -2.36 7.96
C VAL A 47 2.76 -0.93 7.85
N LYS A 48 2.80 -0.16 8.93
CA LYS A 48 2.35 1.24 8.93
C LYS A 48 3.05 2.09 7.87
N ARG A 49 4.36 1.95 7.75
CA ARG A 49 5.15 2.70 6.76
C ARG A 49 4.90 2.23 5.35
N TYR A 50 4.71 0.94 5.16
CA TYR A 50 4.43 0.36 3.85
C TYR A 50 3.12 0.89 3.27
N TYR A 51 2.03 0.87 4.05
CA TYR A 51 0.75 1.44 3.64
C TYR A 51 0.65 2.95 3.87
N GLY A 52 1.65 3.57 4.51
CA GLY A 52 1.68 4.99 4.84
C GLY A 52 0.55 5.42 5.78
N VAL A 53 0.15 4.58 6.72
CA VAL A 53 -0.96 4.82 7.66
C VAL A 53 -0.44 5.41 8.97
N LEU A 54 -1.15 6.41 9.51
CA LEU A 54 -0.86 6.97 10.83
C LEU A 54 -1.34 6.05 11.96
N GLU A 55 -0.78 6.19 13.16
CA GLU A 55 -1.09 5.32 14.31
C GLU A 55 -2.59 5.28 14.63
N LYS A 56 -3.24 6.45 14.71
CA LYS A 56 -4.68 6.54 15.00
C LYS A 56 -5.53 5.78 13.99
N GLN A 57 -5.17 5.87 12.70
CA GLN A 57 -5.88 5.16 11.65
C GLN A 57 -5.60 3.65 11.67
N PHE A 58 -4.34 3.27 11.98
CA PHE A 58 -3.95 1.87 12.10
C PHE A 58 -4.71 1.19 13.24
N ARG A 59 -4.83 1.83 14.40
CA ARG A 59 -5.61 1.32 15.53
C ARG A 59 -7.08 1.10 15.18
N LYS A 60 -7.70 2.02 14.43
CA LYS A 60 -9.08 1.82 13.95
C LYS A 60 -9.23 0.59 13.06
N TYR A 61 -8.25 0.32 12.18
CA TYR A 61 -8.26 -0.91 11.38
C TYR A 61 -8.07 -2.15 12.26
N PHE A 62 -7.21 -2.08 13.26
CA PHE A 62 -7.00 -3.18 14.19
C PHE A 62 -8.27 -3.48 15.00
N GLU A 63 -8.89 -2.48 15.60
CA GLU A 63 -10.18 -2.60 16.31
C GLU A 63 -11.29 -3.19 15.43
N HIS A 64 -11.30 -2.82 14.14
CA HIS A 64 -12.27 -3.38 13.20
C HIS A 64 -11.97 -4.85 12.88
N ALA A 65 -10.70 -5.19 12.71
CA ALA A 65 -10.27 -6.55 12.47
C ALA A 65 -10.51 -7.47 13.67
N GLU A 66 -10.32 -6.97 14.89
CA GLU A 66 -10.54 -7.70 16.14
C GLU A 66 -12.00 -8.09 16.34
N ARG A 67 -12.95 -7.29 15.86
CA ARG A 67 -14.39 -7.61 15.91
C ARG A 67 -14.80 -8.74 14.96
N THR A 68 -13.94 -9.06 14.00
CA THR A 68 -14.20 -10.14 13.03
C THR A 68 -13.79 -11.47 13.66
N LYS A 69 -14.65 -12.47 13.60
CA LYS A 69 -14.35 -13.81 14.11
C LYS A 69 -13.16 -14.43 13.36
N GLY A 70 -12.20 -15.00 14.08
CA GLY A 70 -11.03 -15.67 13.52
C GLY A 70 -9.70 -15.00 13.91
N HIS A 71 -8.66 -15.24 13.11
CA HIS A 71 -7.33 -14.67 13.34
C HIS A 71 -7.30 -13.20 12.94
N THR A 72 -7.21 -12.29 13.89
CA THR A 72 -7.22 -10.82 13.71
C THR A 72 -6.21 -10.32 12.67
N GLY A 73 -5.11 -11.04 12.46
CA GLY A 73 -4.06 -10.66 11.51
C GLY A 73 -4.50 -10.62 10.05
N GLU A 74 -5.27 -11.60 9.61
CA GLU A 74 -5.74 -11.72 8.22
C GLU A 74 -6.72 -10.62 7.84
N PRO A 75 -7.81 -10.37 8.61
CA PRO A 75 -8.71 -9.25 8.35
C PRO A 75 -8.01 -7.89 8.38
N LEU A 76 -7.03 -7.72 9.27
CA LEU A 76 -6.24 -6.47 9.31
C LEU A 76 -5.50 -6.24 7.99
N MET A 77 -4.83 -7.27 7.46
CA MET A 77 -4.10 -7.14 6.21
C MET A 77 -5.04 -6.93 5.02
N SER A 78 -6.17 -7.65 4.98
CA SER A 78 -7.22 -7.46 3.97
C SER A 78 -7.75 -6.02 3.97
N LEU A 79 -8.05 -5.45 5.15
CA LEU A 79 -8.49 -4.05 5.26
C LEU A 79 -7.45 -3.05 4.76
N LEU A 80 -6.16 -3.30 5.01
CA LEU A 80 -5.07 -2.45 4.54
C LEU A 80 -4.86 -2.56 3.02
N GLU A 81 -4.99 -3.76 2.46
CA GLU A 81 -4.91 -3.98 1.00
C GLU A 81 -6.11 -3.36 0.26
N ARG A 82 -7.31 -3.38 0.84
CA ARG A 82 -8.54 -2.81 0.25
C ARG A 82 -8.56 -1.28 0.19
N ARG A 83 -7.58 -0.60 0.73
CA ARG A 83 -7.52 0.88 0.65
C ARG A 83 -7.35 1.35 -0.79
N LEU A 84 -8.11 2.37 -1.17
CA LEU A 84 -8.09 2.91 -2.53
C LEU A 84 -6.68 3.38 -2.95
N ASP A 85 -5.92 4.01 -2.03
CA ASP A 85 -4.55 4.45 -2.31
C ASP A 85 -3.61 3.26 -2.63
N ASN A 86 -3.81 2.12 -1.98
CA ASN A 86 -3.07 0.91 -2.26
C ASN A 86 -3.52 0.27 -3.59
N ILE A 87 -4.83 0.14 -3.82
CA ILE A 87 -5.37 -0.44 -5.06
C ILE A 87 -4.92 0.34 -6.30
N VAL A 88 -4.99 1.67 -6.27
CA VAL A 88 -4.51 2.53 -7.37
C VAL A 88 -3.02 2.31 -7.66
N CYS A 89 -2.21 2.09 -6.62
CA CYS A 89 -0.80 1.74 -6.77
C CYS A 89 -0.61 0.34 -7.36
N ARG A 90 -1.40 -0.63 -6.91
CA ARG A 90 -1.33 -2.03 -7.39
C ARG A 90 -1.80 -2.18 -8.84
N LEU A 91 -2.76 -1.38 -9.29
CA LEU A 91 -3.20 -1.30 -10.69
C LEU A 91 -2.14 -0.64 -11.60
N GLY A 92 -1.07 -0.09 -11.02
CA GLY A 92 -0.03 0.58 -11.80
C GLY A 92 -0.41 1.99 -12.29
N PHE A 93 -1.48 2.60 -11.77
CA PHE A 93 -1.84 3.97 -12.12
C PHE A 93 -0.92 5.02 -11.48
N SER A 94 -0.06 4.60 -10.55
CA SER A 94 0.92 5.45 -9.90
C SER A 94 2.20 4.67 -9.56
N GLN A 95 3.33 5.37 -9.45
CA GLN A 95 4.62 4.77 -9.09
C GLN A 95 4.73 4.45 -7.59
N SER A 96 3.89 5.04 -6.75
CA SER A 96 3.96 4.87 -5.30
C SER A 96 2.63 5.17 -4.62
N ARG A 97 2.40 4.59 -3.44
CA ARG A 97 1.22 4.88 -2.62
C ARG A 97 1.08 6.36 -2.23
N ALA A 98 2.19 7.06 -2.07
CA ALA A 98 2.18 8.51 -1.81
C ALA A 98 1.63 9.29 -3.01
N GLN A 99 2.02 8.91 -4.22
CA GLN A 99 1.51 9.50 -5.45
C GLN A 99 0.02 9.14 -5.66
N SER A 100 -0.37 7.88 -5.41
CA SER A 100 -1.79 7.47 -5.43
C SER A 100 -2.65 8.37 -4.55
N ARG A 101 -2.18 8.69 -3.34
CA ARG A 101 -2.89 9.58 -2.42
C ARG A 101 -3.10 10.97 -2.98
N LEU A 102 -2.07 11.54 -3.60
CA LEU A 102 -2.19 12.85 -4.24
C LEU A 102 -3.20 12.80 -5.40
N MET A 103 -3.14 11.77 -6.24
CA MET A 103 -4.08 11.59 -7.35
C MET A 103 -5.52 11.49 -6.87
N ILE A 104 -5.77 10.72 -5.81
CA ILE A 104 -7.11 10.56 -5.22
C ILE A 104 -7.57 11.89 -4.62
N ALA A 105 -6.74 12.52 -3.77
CA ALA A 105 -7.09 13.78 -3.11
C ALA A 105 -7.37 14.91 -4.10
N HIS A 106 -6.68 14.91 -5.25
CA HIS A 106 -6.90 15.89 -6.33
C HIS A 106 -8.05 15.51 -7.28
N GLY A 107 -8.79 14.43 -6.98
CA GLY A 107 -9.97 14.05 -7.74
C GLY A 107 -9.70 13.54 -9.16
N HIS A 108 -8.60 12.81 -9.33
CA HIS A 108 -8.28 12.15 -10.61
C HIS A 108 -8.86 10.72 -10.71
N ILE A 109 -9.38 10.18 -9.62
CA ILE A 109 -9.90 8.81 -9.54
C ILE A 109 -11.39 8.79 -9.32
N THR A 110 -12.09 7.90 -10.04
CA THR A 110 -13.49 7.60 -9.86
C THR A 110 -13.67 6.12 -9.50
N VAL A 111 -14.64 5.83 -8.66
CA VAL A 111 -15.06 4.46 -8.31
C VAL A 111 -16.53 4.33 -8.70
N ASN A 112 -16.86 3.34 -9.52
CA ASN A 112 -18.20 3.11 -10.05
C ASN A 112 -18.81 4.38 -10.68
N GLY A 113 -17.99 5.15 -11.41
CA GLY A 113 -18.39 6.40 -12.05
C GLY A 113 -18.51 7.61 -11.13
N ARG A 114 -18.36 7.43 -9.80
CA ARG A 114 -18.41 8.53 -8.81
C ARG A 114 -17.02 9.00 -8.42
N LEU A 115 -16.85 10.30 -8.31
CA LEU A 115 -15.60 10.90 -7.86
C LEU A 115 -15.34 10.55 -6.37
N VAL A 116 -14.18 9.99 -6.08
CA VAL A 116 -13.75 9.68 -4.71
C VAL A 116 -12.44 10.42 -4.43
N ASN A 117 -12.43 11.27 -3.40
CA ASN A 117 -11.27 12.05 -2.97
C ASN A 117 -10.68 11.58 -1.63
N ILE A 118 -11.14 10.43 -1.11
CA ILE A 118 -10.72 9.87 0.17
C ILE A 118 -9.78 8.69 -0.08
N PRO A 119 -8.46 8.81 0.19
CA PRO A 119 -7.50 7.73 -0.05
C PRO A 119 -7.74 6.47 0.79
N SER A 120 -8.38 6.62 1.95
CA SER A 120 -8.72 5.52 2.86
C SER A 120 -10.05 4.82 2.53
N TYR A 121 -10.69 5.17 1.41
CA TYR A 121 -11.90 4.48 0.94
C TYR A 121 -11.61 2.98 0.81
N LEU A 122 -12.50 2.13 1.33
CA LEU A 122 -12.37 0.68 1.27
C LEU A 122 -13.12 0.15 0.06
N VAL A 123 -12.37 -0.35 -0.89
CA VAL A 123 -12.88 -0.92 -2.14
C VAL A 123 -13.49 -2.30 -1.86
N ARG A 124 -14.50 -2.69 -2.64
CA ARG A 124 -15.20 -3.97 -2.56
C ARG A 124 -15.00 -4.78 -3.84
N ALA A 125 -15.23 -6.07 -3.75
CA ALA A 125 -15.30 -6.90 -4.96
C ALA A 125 -16.41 -6.39 -5.88
N GLY A 126 -16.14 -6.34 -7.19
CA GLY A 126 -17.02 -5.78 -8.21
C GLY A 126 -16.86 -4.27 -8.44
N ASP A 127 -16.08 -3.55 -7.62
CA ASP A 127 -15.84 -2.13 -7.86
C ASP A 127 -14.98 -1.90 -9.10
N VAL A 128 -15.33 -0.87 -9.88
CA VAL A 128 -14.61 -0.43 -11.08
C VAL A 128 -13.92 0.90 -10.77
N ILE A 129 -12.61 0.90 -10.90
CA ILE A 129 -11.77 2.07 -10.62
C ILE A 129 -11.30 2.64 -11.95
N ARG A 130 -11.62 3.90 -12.20
CA ARG A 130 -11.26 4.61 -13.42
C ARG A 130 -10.45 5.86 -13.12
N VAL A 131 -9.55 6.16 -14.03
CA VAL A 131 -8.89 7.46 -14.05
C VAL A 131 -9.79 8.43 -14.81
N LYS A 132 -9.96 9.63 -14.27
CA LYS A 132 -10.75 10.69 -14.92
C LYS A 132 -10.14 11.00 -16.28
N ASN A 133 -10.97 10.93 -17.31
CA ASN A 133 -10.57 11.14 -18.71
C ASN A 133 -10.21 12.64 -18.95
N ARG A 134 -8.96 12.97 -18.64
CA ARG A 134 -8.32 14.23 -19.01
C ARG A 134 -7.06 13.89 -19.78
N ALA A 135 -6.81 14.51 -20.92
CA ALA A 135 -5.66 14.20 -21.77
C ALA A 135 -4.32 14.19 -21.01
N LYS A 136 -4.12 15.15 -20.10
CA LYS A 136 -2.92 15.20 -19.24
C LYS A 136 -2.83 14.01 -18.26
N SER A 137 -3.95 13.53 -17.75
CA SER A 137 -3.96 12.38 -16.83
C SER A 137 -3.71 11.07 -17.55
N ALA A 138 -4.24 10.90 -18.75
CA ALA A 138 -4.01 9.72 -19.57
C ALA A 138 -2.53 9.59 -19.96
N ALA A 139 -1.95 10.61 -20.55
CA ALA A 139 -0.52 10.64 -20.93
C ALA A 139 0.41 10.39 -19.72
N PHE A 140 0.07 10.97 -18.56
CA PHE A 140 0.83 10.73 -17.33
C PHE A 140 0.81 9.25 -16.92
N ILE A 141 -0.35 8.60 -16.95
CA ILE A 141 -0.47 7.19 -16.53
C ILE A 141 0.20 6.25 -17.52
N GLU A 142 0.11 6.52 -18.81
CA GLU A 142 0.85 5.77 -19.82
C GLU A 142 2.36 5.82 -19.56
N GLY A 143 2.90 7.00 -19.26
CA GLY A 143 4.30 7.15 -18.84
C GLY A 143 4.64 6.38 -17.57
N VAL A 144 3.76 6.44 -16.55
CA VAL A 144 3.95 5.69 -15.31
C VAL A 144 3.93 4.18 -15.55
N ARG A 145 3.03 3.69 -16.39
CA ARG A 145 2.94 2.26 -16.72
C ARG A 145 4.15 1.77 -17.51
N ALA A 146 4.65 2.54 -18.43
CA ALA A 146 5.86 2.20 -19.18
C ALA A 146 7.09 2.02 -18.27
N GLU A 147 7.15 2.76 -17.18
CA GLU A 147 8.21 2.66 -16.17
C GLU A 147 7.94 1.59 -15.09
N ASN A 148 6.67 1.26 -14.86
CA ASN A 148 6.27 0.34 -13.79
C ASN A 148 6.43 -1.11 -14.24
N ARG A 149 7.27 -1.85 -13.53
CA ARG A 149 7.57 -3.28 -13.78
C ARG A 149 6.80 -4.23 -12.85
N HIS A 150 5.85 -3.70 -12.07
CA HIS A 150 5.09 -4.52 -11.13
C HIS A 150 3.89 -5.14 -11.82
N ASP A 151 3.76 -6.45 -11.69
CA ASP A 151 2.61 -7.18 -12.17
C ASP A 151 1.35 -6.83 -11.36
N VAL A 152 0.22 -6.81 -12.05
CA VAL A 152 -1.09 -6.62 -11.42
C VAL A 152 -1.44 -7.92 -10.68
N PRO A 153 -1.77 -7.87 -9.38
CA PRO A 153 -2.11 -9.07 -8.63
C PRO A 153 -3.43 -9.68 -9.09
N ASP A 154 -3.60 -11.00 -8.91
CA ASP A 154 -4.73 -11.79 -9.39
C ASP A 154 -6.12 -11.35 -8.91
N PHE A 155 -6.20 -10.64 -7.77
CA PHE A 155 -7.47 -10.10 -7.28
C PHE A 155 -7.91 -8.82 -8.00
N LEU A 156 -7.06 -8.30 -8.92
CA LEU A 156 -7.33 -7.14 -9.76
C LEU A 156 -7.24 -7.53 -11.23
N SER A 157 -8.02 -6.90 -12.07
CA SER A 157 -7.83 -6.96 -13.52
C SER A 157 -7.78 -5.54 -14.09
N LEU A 158 -7.04 -5.40 -15.16
CA LEU A 158 -6.87 -4.14 -15.86
C LEU A 158 -7.44 -4.29 -17.27
N SER A 159 -8.36 -3.38 -17.63
CA SER A 159 -8.86 -3.29 -19.01
C SER A 159 -7.91 -2.41 -19.82
N GLU A 160 -7.43 -2.94 -20.94
CA GLU A 160 -6.60 -2.20 -21.89
C GLU A 160 -7.51 -1.41 -22.82
N GLY A 161 -7.52 -0.10 -22.68
CA GLY A 161 -8.26 0.82 -23.52
C GLY A 161 -8.45 2.18 -22.85
N PRO A 162 -8.65 3.27 -23.62
CA PRO A 162 -9.06 4.55 -23.08
C PRO A 162 -10.59 4.57 -22.83
N PRO A 163 -11.08 4.84 -21.59
CA PRO A 163 -10.34 5.13 -20.38
C PRO A 163 -9.77 3.86 -19.69
N MET A 164 -8.59 3.95 -19.09
CA MET A 164 -8.03 2.85 -18.32
C MET A 164 -8.90 2.53 -17.10
N GLU A 165 -9.30 1.27 -17.00
CA GLU A 165 -10.18 0.77 -15.95
C GLU A 165 -9.52 -0.39 -15.21
N GLY A 166 -9.59 -0.34 -13.88
CA GLY A 166 -9.22 -1.46 -13.02
C GLY A 166 -10.45 -2.06 -12.39
N HIS A 167 -10.59 -3.37 -12.42
CA HIS A 167 -11.68 -4.10 -11.80
C HIS A 167 -11.17 -4.86 -10.59
N VAL A 168 -11.93 -4.83 -9.51
CA VAL A 168 -11.66 -5.62 -8.30
C VAL A 168 -12.45 -6.92 -8.40
N LEU A 169 -11.76 -8.03 -8.65
CA LEU A 169 -12.38 -9.35 -8.87
C LEU A 169 -12.85 -9.97 -7.55
N ARG A 170 -11.99 -9.91 -6.54
CA ARG A 170 -12.25 -10.42 -5.19
C ARG A 170 -11.66 -9.51 -4.12
N CYS A 171 -12.08 -9.69 -2.88
CA CYS A 171 -11.37 -9.04 -1.77
C CYS A 171 -9.97 -9.64 -1.62
N PRO A 172 -8.94 -8.82 -1.36
CA PRO A 172 -7.59 -9.32 -1.14
C PRO A 172 -7.49 -10.10 0.18
N ASP A 173 -6.73 -11.18 0.13
CA ASP A 173 -6.43 -12.04 1.27
C ASP A 173 -5.01 -11.74 1.83
N ALA A 174 -4.64 -12.40 2.92
CA ALA A 174 -3.31 -12.26 3.53
C ALA A 174 -2.18 -12.70 2.58
N GLY A 175 -2.45 -13.63 1.65
CA GLY A 175 -1.50 -14.09 0.63
C GLY A 175 -1.19 -13.06 -0.46
N ASP A 176 -2.07 -12.09 -0.68
CA ASP A 176 -1.89 -11.04 -1.70
C ASP A 176 -0.94 -9.92 -1.24
N VAL A 177 -0.49 -9.96 0.00
CA VAL A 177 0.41 -8.96 0.57
C VAL A 177 1.82 -9.10 0.01
N SER A 178 2.34 -8.07 -0.64
CA SER A 178 3.64 -8.13 -1.32
C SER A 178 4.86 -8.00 -0.41
N ILE A 179 4.68 -7.83 0.90
CA ILE A 179 5.78 -7.81 1.86
C ILE A 179 5.63 -8.94 2.86
N PRO A 180 6.73 -9.59 3.28
CA PRO A 180 6.65 -10.59 4.35
C PRO A 180 6.33 -9.89 5.68
N VAL A 181 5.17 -10.23 6.27
CA VAL A 181 4.67 -9.67 7.52
C VAL A 181 4.35 -10.80 8.49
N GLN A 182 4.88 -10.70 9.71
CA GLN A 182 4.50 -11.56 10.82
C GLN A 182 3.35 -10.92 11.58
N THR A 183 2.12 -11.19 11.13
CA THR A 183 0.89 -10.58 11.66
C THR A 183 0.69 -10.86 13.13
N GLN A 184 1.11 -12.03 13.63
CA GLN A 184 0.99 -12.41 15.02
C GLN A 184 1.73 -11.45 15.96
N LEU A 185 2.96 -11.02 15.61
CA LEU A 185 3.72 -10.05 16.42
C LEU A 185 2.99 -8.70 16.53
N ILE A 186 2.25 -8.34 15.48
CA ILE A 186 1.45 -7.11 15.50
C ILE A 186 0.25 -7.26 16.40
N VAL A 187 -0.44 -8.40 16.32
CA VAL A 187 -1.60 -8.70 17.18
C VAL A 187 -1.19 -8.71 18.65
N GLU A 188 -0.12 -9.41 19.01
CA GLU A 188 0.39 -9.47 20.37
C GLU A 188 0.77 -8.10 20.95
N LEU A 189 1.30 -7.20 20.10
CA LEU A 189 1.63 -5.84 20.52
C LEU A 189 0.39 -4.96 20.71
N CYS A 190 -0.64 -5.13 19.88
CA CYS A 190 -1.80 -4.24 19.86
C CYS A 190 -2.91 -4.68 20.83
N SER A 191 -2.92 -5.96 21.22
CA SER A 191 -3.87 -6.53 22.21
C SER A 191 -3.50 -6.22 23.67
N LYS A 192 -2.30 -5.70 23.92
CA LYS A 192 -1.82 -5.22 25.21
C LYS A 192 -2.18 -3.74 25.36
#